data_8ed71cf714c3fc40731ecc58556b2756
#
_entry.id   8ed71cf714c3fc40731ecc58556b2756
#
_cell.length_a   1.000
_cell.length_b   1.000
_cell.length_c   1.000
_cell.angle_alpha   90.00
_cell.angle_beta   90.00
_cell.angle_gamma   90.00
#
_symmetry.space_group_name_H-M   'P 1'
#
loop_
_entity.id
_entity.type
_entity.pdbx_description
1 polymer ?
#
loop_
_entity_poly.entity_id
_entity_poly.type
_entity_poly.pdbx_seq_one_letter_code
_entity_poly.pdbx_strand_id
1 'polypeptide(L)'
;MNQHPHTAPPTARGLSRRAVLAGAAASAVTAAPLLSATTAAAAPSPHHDLLYVGTWGLNQVHAVRFDPARGTMTPLGSVAEVSSNWVAVHPTRPVLYVASGAPGGLVRTFRIDESSGALAQTGEIAMDAGTNGTSSLSYIGLNQDADTLLVADFATGHAVTAPVGRDGRLGAMASSVQDTGSGPNPRQAGPHAHHVVIDPSRRFALVADFGADRVFVYDYDRHTHRLYAKSPDGPGSFATAPGSGPRRLVFDPSGRTVHLLNELTADLQVLDWDARTGTLTPRQLLTTNAPGHTGTTSAAELAISRDGRHVYASNRGDNTLVVFTTDPHTGLLTEAQRLPCGGITPWSFSLHPGGRWLFVANEASSTVNLFQVNPGSGHLTNTGTSVTVPHPDCIAVRSL
;
A
#
# COMPACT_ATOMS: atom_id res chain seq x y z
N MET A 1 -18.22 -37.06 60.99
CA MET A 1 -17.31 -37.39 62.13
C MET A 1 -16.48 -36.18 62.40
N ASN A 2 -16.80 -35.59 63.56
CA ASN A 2 -15.95 -34.81 64.48
C ASN A 2 -15.18 -33.58 63.92
N GLN A 3 -15.65 -32.43 64.23
CA GLN A 3 -15.79 -31.61 65.45
C GLN A 3 -14.58 -30.74 65.77
N HIS A 4 -14.88 -29.47 65.86
CA HIS A 4 -14.23 -28.31 66.48
C HIS A 4 -13.51 -28.58 67.83
N PRO A 5 -12.80 -27.61 68.48
CA PRO A 5 -13.30 -26.23 68.72
C PRO A 5 -12.22 -25.12 68.89
N HIS A 6 -12.69 -23.87 68.78
CA HIS A 6 -12.61 -22.65 69.59
C HIS A 6 -11.37 -22.37 70.48
N THR A 7 -10.88 -21.10 70.39
CA THR A 7 -11.05 -20.16 71.56
C THR A 7 -10.51 -18.74 71.17
N ALA A 8 -11.30 -17.74 71.59
CA ALA A 8 -10.96 -16.31 71.63
C ALA A 8 -10.85 -15.85 73.11
N PRO A 9 -10.81 -14.55 73.44
CA PRO A 9 -9.64 -13.69 73.73
C PRO A 9 -9.49 -13.42 75.24
N PRO A 10 -8.76 -12.43 75.76
CA PRO A 10 -9.39 -11.30 76.44
C PRO A 10 -8.71 -9.89 76.38
N THR A 11 -9.55 -8.94 76.44
CA THR A 11 -9.71 -7.59 76.98
C THR A 11 -8.70 -7.05 78.00
N ALA A 12 -8.26 -5.80 77.86
CA ALA A 12 -8.71 -4.51 78.33
C ALA A 12 -7.94 -3.84 79.47
N ARG A 13 -7.91 -2.48 79.43
CA ARG A 13 -7.76 -1.46 80.51
C ARG A 13 -6.33 -1.12 80.93
N GLY A 14 -5.93 0.15 81.10
CA GLY A 14 -6.64 1.31 81.57
C GLY A 14 -5.73 2.55 81.68
N LEU A 15 -6.33 3.63 81.81
CA LEU A 15 -6.00 5.04 82.00
C LEU A 15 -4.87 5.38 82.99
N SER A 16 -4.07 6.44 82.71
CA SER A 16 -3.88 7.49 83.72
C SER A 16 -3.19 8.76 83.20
N ARG A 17 -3.53 9.87 83.81
CA ARG A 17 -3.33 11.30 83.46
C ARG A 17 -2.06 11.88 84.06
N ARG A 18 -1.63 13.00 83.42
CA ARG A 18 -0.96 14.23 83.97
C ARG A 18 0.54 14.17 84.24
N ALA A 19 1.25 15.06 83.56
CA ALA A 19 1.84 16.23 84.21
C ALA A 19 2.45 17.22 83.16
N VAL A 20 2.12 18.50 83.39
CA VAL A 20 2.64 19.68 82.68
C VAL A 20 4.01 20.02 83.24
N LEU A 21 4.96 20.38 82.37
CA LEU A 21 6.03 21.32 82.74
C LEU A 21 6.56 22.01 81.47
N ALA A 22 6.55 23.34 81.50
CA ALA A 22 7.01 24.23 80.47
C ALA A 22 8.58 24.31 80.45
N GLY A 23 9.13 24.35 79.28
CA GLY A 23 10.53 24.64 79.05
C GLY A 23 10.71 25.28 77.68
N ALA A 24 10.99 26.57 77.64
CA ALA A 24 11.31 27.32 76.46
C ALA A 24 12.65 26.88 75.91
N ALA A 25 12.73 26.54 74.65
CA ALA A 25 13.98 26.38 73.93
C ALA A 25 13.79 26.81 72.45
N ALA A 26 14.78 27.55 71.99
CA ALA A 26 14.90 28.31 70.78
C ALA A 26 14.59 27.53 69.48
N SER A 27 13.83 28.12 68.60
CA SER A 27 13.52 27.60 67.28
C SER A 27 14.70 27.82 66.34
N ALA A 28 15.40 26.78 65.98
CA ALA A 28 16.29 26.76 64.82
C ALA A 28 15.41 26.33 63.61
N VAL A 29 15.17 27.29 62.72
CA VAL A 29 14.53 27.04 61.44
C VAL A 29 15.57 26.39 60.51
N THR A 30 15.51 25.09 60.37
CA THR A 30 16.20 24.35 59.28
C THR A 30 15.32 24.41 58.03
N ALA A 31 15.73 25.20 57.06
CA ALA A 31 15.14 25.22 55.74
C ALA A 31 15.41 23.87 55.07
N ALA A 32 14.39 23.07 54.88
CA ALA A 32 14.43 21.89 54.02
C ALA A 32 14.53 22.33 52.55
N PRO A 33 15.41 21.75 51.74
CA PRO A 33 15.44 22.06 50.31
C PRO A 33 14.15 21.57 49.68
N LEU A 34 13.40 22.46 49.04
CA LEU A 34 12.34 22.16 48.12
C LEU A 34 12.97 21.40 46.95
N LEU A 35 12.86 20.09 46.92
CA LEU A 35 13.08 19.27 45.76
C LEU A 35 12.01 19.67 44.72
N SER A 36 12.42 20.54 43.80
CA SER A 36 11.66 20.79 42.57
C SER A 36 11.58 19.49 41.82
N ALA A 37 10.44 18.81 41.91
CA ALA A 37 10.13 17.69 40.99
C ALA A 37 10.06 18.28 39.58
N THR A 38 11.17 18.20 38.84
CA THR A 38 11.16 18.33 37.41
C THR A 38 10.26 17.21 36.87
N THR A 39 9.02 17.58 36.49
CA THR A 39 8.20 16.73 35.67
C THR A 39 9.00 16.49 34.41
N ALA A 40 9.62 15.29 34.31
CA ALA A 40 10.17 14.81 33.06
C ALA A 40 9.01 14.86 32.06
N ALA A 41 9.10 15.78 31.09
CA ALA A 41 8.20 15.76 29.96
C ALA A 41 8.27 14.34 29.40
N ALA A 42 7.13 13.65 29.34
CA ALA A 42 7.04 12.34 28.72
C ALA A 42 7.66 12.47 27.33
N ALA A 43 8.69 11.66 27.05
CA ALA A 43 9.26 11.61 25.72
C ALA A 43 8.09 11.38 24.75
N PRO A 44 8.00 12.12 23.63
CA PRO A 44 6.94 11.90 22.68
C PRO A 44 6.93 10.42 22.33
N SER A 45 5.75 9.80 22.39
CA SER A 45 5.59 8.40 22.03
C SER A 45 6.24 8.20 20.67
N PRO A 46 7.07 7.16 20.47
CA PRO A 46 7.74 6.95 19.21
C PRO A 46 6.69 6.87 18.11
N HIS A 47 6.84 7.72 17.10
CA HIS A 47 5.95 7.77 15.94
C HIS A 47 6.19 6.49 15.14
N HIS A 48 5.20 5.62 15.08
CA HIS A 48 5.29 4.37 14.35
C HIS A 48 4.24 4.37 13.25
N ASP A 49 4.67 3.99 12.06
CA ASP A 49 3.77 3.70 10.95
C ASP A 49 3.38 2.21 10.94
N LEU A 50 2.33 1.88 10.22
CA LEU A 50 1.85 0.51 10.05
C LEU A 50 1.94 0.11 8.58
N LEU A 51 2.49 -1.07 8.33
CA LEU A 51 2.47 -1.72 7.03
C LEU A 51 1.45 -2.85 7.08
N TYR A 52 0.57 -2.91 6.09
CA TYR A 52 -0.31 -4.05 5.87
C TYR A 52 0.16 -4.78 4.64
N VAL A 53 0.38 -6.08 4.79
CA VAL A 53 0.98 -6.94 3.76
C VAL A 53 -0.02 -8.03 3.41
N GLY A 54 -0.45 -8.05 2.15
CA GLY A 54 -1.23 -9.14 1.59
C GLY A 54 -0.36 -10.37 1.30
N THR A 55 -1.00 -11.53 1.15
CA THR A 55 -0.30 -12.79 0.95
C THR A 55 -0.89 -13.59 -0.21
N TRP A 56 -0.05 -13.92 -1.18
CA TRP A 56 -0.46 -14.69 -2.36
C TRP A 56 -0.83 -16.13 -2.02
N GLY A 57 -2.01 -16.55 -2.43
CA GLY A 57 -2.48 -17.94 -2.24
C GLY A 57 -2.78 -18.32 -0.79
N LEU A 58 -2.60 -17.43 0.16
CA LEU A 58 -2.95 -17.61 1.56
C LEU A 58 -4.10 -16.67 1.93
N ASN A 59 -4.89 -17.05 2.92
CA ASN A 59 -6.01 -16.23 3.38
C ASN A 59 -5.58 -15.38 4.58
N GLN A 60 -4.56 -14.53 4.40
CA GLN A 60 -4.01 -13.74 5.49
C GLN A 60 -3.62 -12.34 5.05
N VAL A 61 -3.82 -11.37 5.95
CA VAL A 61 -3.20 -10.05 5.91
C VAL A 61 -2.33 -9.91 7.15
N HIS A 62 -1.06 -9.63 6.95
CA HIS A 62 -0.10 -9.39 8.03
C HIS A 62 0.08 -7.91 8.31
N ALA A 63 0.40 -7.56 9.56
CA ALA A 63 0.81 -6.21 9.92
C ALA A 63 2.25 -6.17 10.41
N VAL A 64 2.93 -5.05 10.12
CA VAL A 64 4.28 -4.75 10.57
C VAL A 64 4.30 -3.32 11.09
N ARG A 65 4.85 -3.13 12.29
CA ARG A 65 5.11 -1.79 12.83
C ARG A 65 6.44 -1.29 12.31
N PHE A 66 6.46 -0.05 11.83
CA PHE A 66 7.65 0.57 11.29
C PHE A 66 8.02 1.84 12.05
N ASP A 67 9.26 1.96 12.48
CA ASP A 67 9.84 3.19 13.04
C ASP A 67 10.61 3.93 11.95
N PRO A 68 10.04 5.01 11.35
CA PRO A 68 10.70 5.72 10.25
C PRO A 68 11.94 6.51 10.68
N ALA A 69 12.10 6.80 11.98
CA ALA A 69 13.29 7.48 12.50
C ALA A 69 14.49 6.55 12.59
N ARG A 70 14.26 5.26 12.91
CA ARG A 70 15.29 4.25 13.09
C ARG A 70 15.46 3.31 11.91
N GLY A 71 14.45 3.24 11.02
CA GLY A 71 14.42 2.23 9.95
C GLY A 71 14.30 0.81 10.48
N THR A 72 13.46 0.60 11.49
CA THR A 72 13.26 -0.72 12.08
C THR A 72 11.85 -1.23 11.84
N MET A 73 11.72 -2.52 11.54
CA MET A 73 10.46 -3.21 11.33
C MET A 73 10.22 -4.24 12.43
N THR A 74 9.01 -4.25 13.02
CA THR A 74 8.58 -5.23 14.04
C THR A 74 7.34 -5.95 13.52
N PRO A 75 7.39 -7.27 13.25
CA PRO A 75 6.22 -8.01 12.80
C PRO A 75 5.16 -8.08 13.90
N LEU A 76 3.91 -7.87 13.54
CA LEU A 76 2.74 -8.01 14.42
C LEU A 76 1.98 -9.32 14.15
N GLY A 77 2.36 -10.07 13.11
CA GLY A 77 1.70 -11.32 12.71
C GLY A 77 0.49 -11.11 11.80
N SER A 78 -0.33 -12.17 11.62
CA SER A 78 -1.60 -12.11 10.91
C SER A 78 -2.60 -11.29 11.71
N VAL A 79 -3.25 -10.32 11.05
CA VAL A 79 -4.25 -9.41 11.66
C VAL A 79 -5.64 -9.57 11.03
N ALA A 80 -5.75 -10.33 9.94
CA ALA A 80 -7.01 -10.74 9.35
C ALA A 80 -6.84 -12.05 8.56
N GLU A 81 -7.82 -12.95 8.72
CA GLU A 81 -7.90 -14.23 8.00
C GLU A 81 -8.82 -14.06 6.80
N VAL A 82 -8.30 -13.43 5.74
CA VAL A 82 -9.03 -13.13 4.50
C VAL A 82 -8.12 -13.29 3.29
N SER A 83 -8.66 -13.82 2.19
CA SER A 83 -7.96 -13.84 0.91
C SER A 83 -7.60 -12.41 0.50
N SER A 84 -6.36 -12.18 0.13
CA SER A 84 -5.88 -10.89 -0.35
C SER A 84 -5.05 -11.07 -1.61
N ASN A 85 -5.33 -10.26 -2.64
CA ASN A 85 -4.47 -10.07 -3.82
C ASN A 85 -3.95 -8.65 -3.89
N TRP A 86 -4.62 -7.73 -3.20
CA TRP A 86 -4.20 -6.34 -3.10
C TRP A 86 -4.79 -5.68 -1.86
N VAL A 87 -4.03 -4.79 -1.26
CA VAL A 87 -4.46 -3.97 -0.11
C VAL A 87 -4.25 -2.49 -0.40
N ALA A 88 -5.18 -1.65 0.07
CA ALA A 88 -5.08 -0.20 -0.04
C ALA A 88 -5.51 0.47 1.27
N VAL A 89 -4.72 1.42 1.75
CA VAL A 89 -5.04 2.23 2.94
C VAL A 89 -5.69 3.53 2.50
N HIS A 90 -6.74 3.95 3.20
CA HIS A 90 -7.31 5.27 3.00
C HIS A 90 -6.31 6.35 3.48
N PRO A 91 -6.01 7.40 2.68
CA PRO A 91 -4.90 8.31 2.96
C PRO A 91 -5.04 9.11 4.26
N THR A 92 -6.28 9.38 4.69
CA THR A 92 -6.54 10.24 5.87
C THR A 92 -7.36 9.57 6.97
N ARG A 93 -7.88 8.34 6.73
CA ARG A 93 -8.73 7.62 7.69
C ARG A 93 -8.09 6.31 8.10
N PRO A 94 -8.34 5.81 9.31
CA PRO A 94 -7.85 4.50 9.74
C PRO A 94 -8.67 3.36 9.11
N VAL A 95 -8.62 3.26 7.79
CA VAL A 95 -9.37 2.28 6.99
C VAL A 95 -8.44 1.57 6.02
N LEU A 96 -8.55 0.24 5.98
CA LEU A 96 -7.89 -0.63 5.02
C LEU A 96 -8.95 -1.29 4.14
N TYR A 97 -8.70 -1.32 2.83
CA TYR A 97 -9.45 -2.10 1.86
C TYR A 97 -8.62 -3.30 1.44
N VAL A 98 -9.26 -4.47 1.35
CA VAL A 98 -8.61 -5.73 0.95
C VAL A 98 -9.39 -6.32 -0.21
N ALA A 99 -8.73 -6.47 -1.34
CA ALA A 99 -9.28 -7.16 -2.51
C ALA A 99 -8.99 -8.65 -2.44
N SER A 100 -10.00 -9.48 -2.60
CA SER A 100 -9.84 -10.94 -2.64
C SER A 100 -9.56 -11.44 -4.06
N GLY A 101 -8.76 -12.50 -4.17
CA GLY A 101 -8.42 -13.12 -5.43
C GLY A 101 -9.54 -13.93 -6.08
N ALA A 102 -10.31 -14.67 -5.33
CA ALA A 102 -11.44 -15.48 -5.82
C ALA A 102 -12.09 -16.23 -4.64
N PRO A 103 -13.32 -16.77 -4.79
CA PRO A 103 -14.32 -16.45 -5.83
C PRO A 103 -15.14 -15.20 -5.48
N GLY A 104 -15.64 -14.51 -6.52
CA GLY A 104 -16.67 -13.47 -6.37
C GLY A 104 -16.16 -12.04 -6.24
N GLY A 105 -14.85 -11.78 -6.44
CA GLY A 105 -14.32 -10.41 -6.53
C GLY A 105 -14.71 -9.50 -5.37
N LEU A 106 -14.49 -9.94 -4.12
CA LEU A 106 -14.90 -9.21 -2.92
C LEU A 106 -13.88 -8.12 -2.55
N VAL A 107 -14.36 -6.95 -2.14
CA VAL A 107 -13.56 -5.97 -1.42
C VAL A 107 -14.10 -5.85 0.00
N ARG A 108 -13.22 -6.11 0.97
CA ARG A 108 -13.52 -5.98 2.39
C ARG A 108 -12.97 -4.68 2.93
N THR A 109 -13.74 -4.04 3.80
CA THR A 109 -13.36 -2.82 4.50
C THR A 109 -13.08 -3.12 5.95
N PHE A 110 -11.92 -2.68 6.43
CA PHE A 110 -11.51 -2.83 7.82
C PHE A 110 -11.23 -1.49 8.45
N ARG A 111 -11.65 -1.33 9.71
CA ARG A 111 -11.15 -0.25 10.57
C ARG A 111 -9.81 -0.68 11.17
N ILE A 112 -8.85 0.22 11.11
CA ILE A 112 -7.51 0.05 11.68
C ILE A 112 -7.53 0.56 13.14
N ASP A 113 -7.03 -0.25 14.07
CA ASP A 113 -6.59 0.23 15.38
C ASP A 113 -5.14 0.69 15.25
N GLU A 114 -4.92 2.00 15.19
CA GLU A 114 -3.60 2.59 14.93
C GLU A 114 -2.59 2.35 16.06
N SER A 115 -3.06 1.99 17.26
CA SER A 115 -2.18 1.69 18.40
C SER A 115 -1.61 0.27 18.35
N SER A 116 -2.43 -0.70 17.96
CA SER A 116 -2.08 -2.12 17.92
C SER A 116 -1.78 -2.66 16.53
N GLY A 117 -2.30 -2.01 15.48
CA GLY A 117 -2.27 -2.52 14.10
C GLY A 117 -3.40 -3.52 13.78
N ALA A 118 -4.26 -3.82 14.75
CA ALA A 118 -5.36 -4.77 14.59
C ALA A 118 -6.41 -4.27 13.60
N LEU A 119 -7.08 -5.21 12.92
CA LEU A 119 -8.12 -4.95 11.93
C LEU A 119 -9.49 -5.43 12.43
N ALA A 120 -10.51 -4.60 12.29
CA ALA A 120 -11.90 -4.97 12.53
C ALA A 120 -12.71 -4.78 11.24
N GLN A 121 -13.26 -5.87 10.67
CA GLN A 121 -14.06 -5.78 9.46
C GLN A 121 -15.32 -4.95 9.71
N THR A 122 -15.58 -3.97 8.83
CA THR A 122 -16.72 -3.05 8.93
C THR A 122 -17.65 -3.12 7.73
N GLY A 123 -17.24 -3.81 6.68
CA GLY A 123 -18.05 -3.99 5.47
C GLY A 123 -17.42 -4.95 4.48
N GLU A 124 -18.25 -5.37 3.52
CA GLU A 124 -17.84 -6.19 2.38
C GLU A 124 -18.76 -5.86 1.22
N ILE A 125 -18.21 -5.80 0.02
CA ILE A 125 -18.98 -5.56 -1.20
C ILE A 125 -18.42 -6.45 -2.32
N ALA A 126 -19.33 -7.04 -3.09
CA ALA A 126 -18.97 -7.73 -4.33
C ALA A 126 -18.72 -6.71 -5.44
N MET A 127 -17.58 -6.81 -6.08
CA MET A 127 -17.20 -6.08 -7.30
C MET A 127 -17.31 -6.99 -8.53
N ASP A 128 -18.07 -8.07 -8.41
CA ASP A 128 -18.37 -8.98 -9.50
C ASP A 128 -19.35 -8.31 -10.47
N ALA A 129 -18.87 -7.98 -11.64
CA ALA A 129 -19.65 -7.33 -12.70
C ALA A 129 -20.63 -8.29 -13.43
N GLY A 130 -21.20 -9.26 -12.74
CA GLY A 130 -22.08 -10.27 -13.32
C GLY A 130 -21.34 -11.47 -13.91
N THR A 131 -20.12 -11.72 -13.46
CA THR A 131 -19.23 -12.77 -13.98
C THR A 131 -19.43 -14.13 -13.33
N ASN A 132 -20.51 -14.30 -12.54
CA ASN A 132 -20.87 -15.55 -11.85
C ASN A 132 -19.76 -16.13 -10.96
N GLY A 133 -19.04 -15.26 -10.26
CA GLY A 133 -18.03 -15.67 -9.29
C GLY A 133 -16.65 -16.01 -9.87
N THR A 134 -16.38 -15.67 -11.13
CA THR A 134 -15.05 -15.88 -11.74
C THR A 134 -14.08 -14.72 -11.51
N SER A 135 -14.54 -13.61 -10.91
CA SER A 135 -13.72 -12.42 -10.62
C SER A 135 -12.49 -12.73 -9.79
N SER A 136 -11.35 -12.17 -10.18
CA SER A 136 -10.09 -12.18 -9.43
C SER A 136 -9.45 -10.80 -9.50
N LEU A 137 -9.59 -10.04 -8.41
CA LEU A 137 -9.15 -8.64 -8.35
C LEU A 137 -7.63 -8.57 -8.26
N SER A 138 -6.98 -7.95 -9.23
CA SER A 138 -5.53 -7.76 -9.27
C SER A 138 -5.07 -6.46 -8.62
N TYR A 139 -5.97 -5.49 -8.53
CA TYR A 139 -5.65 -4.16 -7.99
C TYR A 139 -6.87 -3.46 -7.43
N ILE A 140 -6.67 -2.75 -6.34
CA ILE A 140 -7.56 -1.71 -5.84
C ILE A 140 -6.76 -0.46 -5.49
N GLY A 141 -7.35 0.71 -5.71
CA GLY A 141 -6.76 2.00 -5.33
C GLY A 141 -7.82 3.06 -5.16
N LEU A 142 -7.45 4.17 -4.55
CA LEU A 142 -8.32 5.32 -4.40
C LEU A 142 -7.94 6.40 -5.43
N ASN A 143 -8.95 7.13 -5.91
CA ASN A 143 -8.68 8.34 -6.68
C ASN A 143 -8.04 9.43 -5.80
N GLN A 144 -7.62 10.54 -6.39
CA GLN A 144 -6.91 11.63 -5.69
C GLN A 144 -7.73 12.26 -4.54
N ASP A 145 -9.07 12.24 -4.65
CA ASP A 145 -9.98 12.78 -3.64
C ASP A 145 -10.29 11.77 -2.53
N ALA A 146 -9.87 10.51 -2.71
CA ALA A 146 -10.16 9.37 -1.83
C ALA A 146 -11.68 9.16 -1.61
N ASP A 147 -12.49 9.50 -2.60
CA ASP A 147 -13.95 9.34 -2.60
C ASP A 147 -14.45 8.26 -3.58
N THR A 148 -13.54 7.69 -4.37
CA THR A 148 -13.83 6.60 -5.31
C THR A 148 -12.79 5.50 -5.18
N LEU A 149 -13.25 4.28 -4.93
CA LEU A 149 -12.44 3.08 -5.06
C LEU A 149 -12.43 2.65 -6.53
N LEU A 150 -11.24 2.39 -7.05
CA LEU A 150 -10.97 1.87 -8.36
C LEU A 150 -10.54 0.42 -8.23
N VAL A 151 -11.05 -0.45 -9.08
CA VAL A 151 -10.78 -1.89 -9.05
C VAL A 151 -10.45 -2.37 -10.45
N ALA A 152 -9.39 -3.17 -10.59
CA ALA A 152 -9.09 -3.92 -11.79
C ALA A 152 -9.33 -5.42 -11.52
N ASP A 153 -10.14 -6.05 -12.36
CA ASP A 153 -10.44 -7.48 -12.31
C ASP A 153 -9.69 -8.21 -13.42
N PHE A 154 -8.64 -8.89 -13.04
CA PHE A 154 -7.77 -9.62 -13.96
C PHE A 154 -8.48 -10.80 -14.64
N ALA A 155 -9.34 -11.51 -13.91
CA ALA A 155 -9.95 -12.72 -14.46
C ALA A 155 -10.94 -12.41 -15.59
N THR A 156 -11.56 -11.24 -15.55
CA THR A 156 -12.67 -10.88 -16.44
C THR A 156 -12.39 -9.69 -17.34
N GLY A 157 -11.30 -8.97 -17.13
CA GLY A 157 -10.96 -7.77 -17.90
C GLY A 157 -11.88 -6.58 -17.59
N HIS A 158 -12.42 -6.47 -16.36
CA HIS A 158 -13.25 -5.35 -15.98
C HIS A 158 -12.48 -4.32 -15.16
N ALA A 159 -12.80 -3.05 -15.40
CA ALA A 159 -12.51 -1.96 -14.47
C ALA A 159 -13.80 -1.54 -13.78
N VAL A 160 -13.79 -1.50 -12.44
CA VAL A 160 -14.96 -1.29 -11.61
C VAL A 160 -14.73 -0.11 -10.68
N THR A 161 -15.80 0.63 -10.36
CA THR A 161 -15.73 1.74 -9.41
C THR A 161 -16.82 1.63 -8.34
N ALA A 162 -16.49 2.11 -7.14
CA ALA A 162 -17.45 2.28 -6.05
C ALA A 162 -17.17 3.58 -5.28
N PRO A 163 -18.22 4.32 -4.85
CA PRO A 163 -18.04 5.51 -4.03
C PRO A 163 -17.52 5.14 -2.64
N VAL A 164 -16.70 6.02 -2.08
CA VAL A 164 -16.19 5.93 -0.71
C VAL A 164 -16.84 7.01 0.13
N GLY A 165 -17.57 6.60 1.16
CA GLY A 165 -18.23 7.51 2.08
C GLY A 165 -17.28 8.31 2.96
N ARG A 166 -17.79 9.34 3.61
CA ARG A 166 -17.02 10.17 4.54
C ARG A 166 -16.46 9.40 5.73
N ASP A 167 -17.00 8.25 6.06
CA ASP A 167 -16.54 7.33 7.09
C ASP A 167 -15.57 6.25 6.56
N GLY A 168 -15.25 6.28 5.27
CA GLY A 168 -14.41 5.31 4.58
C GLY A 168 -15.12 4.02 4.17
N ARG A 169 -16.44 3.90 4.38
CA ARG A 169 -17.21 2.74 3.91
C ARG A 169 -17.46 2.82 2.42
N LEU A 170 -17.46 1.65 1.77
CA LEU A 170 -17.79 1.55 0.35
C LEU A 170 -19.29 1.59 0.14
N GLY A 171 -19.74 2.37 -0.82
CA GLY A 171 -21.09 2.31 -1.36
C GLY A 171 -21.22 1.17 -2.37
N ALA A 172 -22.43 1.00 -2.92
CA ALA A 172 -22.67 0.04 -3.99
C ALA A 172 -21.79 0.34 -5.23
N MET A 173 -21.45 -0.70 -6.00
CA MET A 173 -20.75 -0.57 -7.28
C MET A 173 -21.43 0.51 -8.15
N ALA A 174 -20.68 1.52 -8.57
CA ALA A 174 -21.18 2.64 -9.36
C ALA A 174 -21.15 2.31 -10.87
N SER A 175 -20.07 1.70 -11.33
CA SER A 175 -19.94 1.27 -12.72
C SER A 175 -19.01 0.08 -12.85
N SER A 176 -19.21 -0.66 -13.94
CA SER A 176 -18.29 -1.66 -14.44
C SER A 176 -18.17 -1.49 -15.95
N VAL A 177 -16.93 -1.45 -16.45
CA VAL A 177 -16.64 -1.40 -17.89
C VAL A 177 -15.72 -2.57 -18.21
N GLN A 178 -15.97 -3.24 -19.34
CA GLN A 178 -15.17 -4.38 -19.78
C GLN A 178 -14.25 -4.00 -20.92
N ASP A 179 -12.97 -4.30 -20.77
CA ASP A 179 -11.98 -4.22 -21.82
C ASP A 179 -12.21 -5.33 -22.87
N THR A 180 -11.65 -5.17 -24.06
CA THR A 180 -11.79 -6.12 -25.16
C THR A 180 -10.46 -6.34 -25.87
N GLY A 181 -10.25 -7.55 -26.37
CA GLY A 181 -9.04 -7.91 -27.11
C GLY A 181 -8.31 -9.11 -26.53
N SER A 182 -7.21 -9.45 -27.17
CA SER A 182 -6.31 -10.54 -26.77
C SER A 182 -4.92 -10.26 -27.32
N GLY A 183 -3.90 -10.95 -26.79
CA GLY A 183 -2.53 -10.87 -27.24
C GLY A 183 -2.00 -12.24 -27.67
N PRO A 184 -0.74 -12.31 -28.16
CA PRO A 184 -0.15 -13.54 -28.69
C PRO A 184 0.33 -14.51 -27.62
N ASN A 185 0.49 -14.06 -26.36
CA ASN A 185 0.95 -14.93 -25.29
C ASN A 185 -0.21 -15.84 -24.80
N PRO A 186 0.02 -17.11 -24.46
CA PRO A 186 -1.03 -17.99 -23.90
C PRO A 186 -1.77 -17.41 -22.70
N ARG A 187 -1.15 -16.52 -21.92
CA ARG A 187 -1.78 -15.80 -20.80
C ARG A 187 -2.66 -14.63 -21.25
N GLN A 188 -2.77 -14.36 -22.54
CA GLN A 188 -3.49 -13.24 -23.14
C GLN A 188 -4.66 -13.72 -24.02
N ALA A 189 -5.31 -14.83 -23.65
CA ALA A 189 -6.44 -15.38 -24.40
C ALA A 189 -7.68 -14.48 -24.42
N GLY A 190 -7.76 -13.49 -23.56
CA GLY A 190 -8.81 -12.50 -23.42
C GLY A 190 -8.30 -11.27 -22.67
N PRO A 191 -9.15 -10.27 -22.40
CA PRO A 191 -8.76 -9.09 -21.63
C PRO A 191 -8.50 -9.46 -20.18
N HIS A 192 -7.50 -8.81 -19.57
CA HIS A 192 -7.07 -8.98 -18.20
C HIS A 192 -6.68 -7.63 -17.62
N ALA A 193 -7.66 -6.86 -17.11
CA ALA A 193 -7.41 -5.58 -16.48
C ALA A 193 -6.50 -5.75 -15.26
N HIS A 194 -5.32 -5.12 -15.27
CA HIS A 194 -4.32 -5.30 -14.21
C HIS A 194 -4.19 -4.09 -13.30
N HIS A 195 -4.41 -2.89 -13.80
CA HIS A 195 -4.30 -1.64 -13.05
C HIS A 195 -5.25 -0.58 -13.60
N VAL A 196 -5.81 0.23 -12.71
CA VAL A 196 -6.64 1.38 -13.07
C VAL A 196 -6.23 2.61 -12.28
N VAL A 197 -6.19 3.76 -12.95
CA VAL A 197 -5.85 5.04 -12.33
C VAL A 197 -6.69 6.16 -12.95
N ILE A 198 -7.11 7.13 -12.14
CA ILE A 198 -7.73 8.37 -12.62
C ILE A 198 -6.63 9.37 -12.97
N ASP A 199 -6.75 10.02 -14.13
CA ASP A 199 -5.82 11.06 -14.55
C ASP A 199 -5.87 12.30 -13.63
N PRO A 200 -4.81 13.10 -13.54
CA PRO A 200 -4.76 14.28 -12.68
C PRO A 200 -5.84 15.33 -12.97
N SER A 201 -6.40 15.37 -14.18
CA SER A 201 -7.53 16.26 -14.50
C SER A 201 -8.87 15.75 -13.97
N ARG A 202 -8.93 14.51 -13.48
CA ARG A 202 -10.14 13.83 -12.96
C ARG A 202 -11.23 13.66 -13.99
N ARG A 203 -10.85 13.53 -15.25
CA ARG A 203 -11.79 13.38 -16.39
C ARG A 203 -11.72 12.01 -17.02
N PHE A 204 -10.60 11.30 -16.84
CA PHE A 204 -10.35 10.04 -17.50
C PHE A 204 -9.85 8.98 -16.51
N ALA A 205 -10.20 7.74 -16.78
CA ALA A 205 -9.59 6.56 -16.18
C ALA A 205 -8.75 5.83 -17.21
N LEU A 206 -7.52 5.49 -16.86
CA LEU A 206 -6.64 4.67 -17.66
C LEU A 206 -6.60 3.27 -17.07
N VAL A 207 -6.83 2.26 -17.90
CA VAL A 207 -6.79 0.84 -17.51
C VAL A 207 -5.67 0.16 -18.28
N ALA A 208 -4.65 -0.34 -17.58
CA ALA A 208 -3.65 -1.21 -18.17
C ALA A 208 -4.23 -2.62 -18.28
N ASP A 209 -4.44 -3.09 -19.49
CA ASP A 209 -4.94 -4.44 -19.73
C ASP A 209 -3.82 -5.33 -20.25
N PHE A 210 -3.45 -6.28 -19.38
CA PHE A 210 -2.37 -7.24 -19.65
C PHE A 210 -2.73 -8.16 -20.83
N GLY A 211 -4.00 -8.56 -20.92
CA GLY A 211 -4.44 -9.54 -21.90
C GLY A 211 -4.62 -8.97 -23.30
N ALA A 212 -5.06 -7.71 -23.39
CA ALA A 212 -5.34 -7.05 -24.66
C ALA A 212 -4.14 -6.30 -25.25
N ASP A 213 -2.98 -6.27 -24.58
CA ASP A 213 -1.83 -5.43 -24.96
C ASP A 213 -2.21 -3.95 -25.17
N ARG A 214 -3.03 -3.39 -24.27
CA ARG A 214 -3.56 -2.04 -24.39
C ARG A 214 -3.61 -1.31 -23.05
N VAL A 215 -3.59 0.02 -23.17
CA VAL A 215 -4.11 0.92 -22.14
C VAL A 215 -5.41 1.48 -22.66
N PHE A 216 -6.53 1.12 -22.02
CA PHE A 216 -7.84 1.69 -22.33
C PHE A 216 -8.04 3.01 -21.62
N VAL A 217 -8.76 3.92 -22.24
CA VAL A 217 -9.07 5.25 -21.71
C VAL A 217 -10.58 5.44 -21.71
N TYR A 218 -11.15 5.54 -20.52
CA TYR A 218 -12.56 5.78 -20.27
C TYR A 218 -12.78 7.21 -19.80
N ASP A 219 -13.93 7.80 -20.10
CA ASP A 219 -14.38 9.01 -19.43
C ASP A 219 -14.78 8.69 -17.99
N TYR A 220 -14.41 9.58 -17.05
CA TYR A 220 -14.76 9.46 -15.64
C TYR A 220 -15.62 10.64 -15.17
N ASP A 221 -16.78 10.32 -14.61
CA ASP A 221 -17.63 11.30 -13.92
C ASP A 221 -17.42 11.21 -12.42
N ARG A 222 -16.73 12.20 -11.86
CA ARG A 222 -16.44 12.30 -10.43
C ARG A 222 -17.66 12.48 -9.53
N HIS A 223 -18.80 12.95 -10.06
CA HIS A 223 -20.01 13.19 -9.27
C HIS A 223 -20.84 11.92 -9.09
N THR A 224 -20.83 11.07 -10.10
CA THR A 224 -21.51 9.77 -10.09
C THR A 224 -20.56 8.61 -9.82
N HIS A 225 -19.24 8.86 -9.75
CA HIS A 225 -18.17 7.87 -9.61
C HIS A 225 -18.15 6.83 -10.72
N ARG A 226 -18.59 7.18 -11.95
CA ARG A 226 -18.81 6.21 -13.03
C ARG A 226 -17.79 6.36 -14.14
N LEU A 227 -17.46 5.23 -14.74
CA LEU A 227 -16.71 5.12 -15.99
C LEU A 227 -17.67 4.96 -17.16
N TYR A 228 -17.30 5.55 -18.29
CA TYR A 228 -18.06 5.47 -19.55
C TYR A 228 -17.12 5.23 -20.72
N ALA A 229 -17.60 4.52 -21.74
CA ALA A 229 -16.92 4.50 -23.02
C ALA A 229 -16.85 5.93 -23.59
N LYS A 230 -15.71 6.29 -24.14
CA LYS A 230 -15.40 7.63 -24.60
C LYS A 230 -16.23 8.06 -25.82
N SER A 231 -16.72 7.09 -26.60
CA SER A 231 -17.60 7.28 -27.74
C SER A 231 -18.52 6.08 -27.93
N PRO A 232 -19.56 6.15 -28.81
CA PRO A 232 -20.36 4.99 -29.19
C PRO A 232 -19.53 3.83 -29.76
N ASP A 233 -18.35 4.12 -30.33
CA ASP A 233 -17.45 3.13 -30.90
C ASP A 233 -16.57 2.44 -29.83
N GLY A 234 -16.70 2.84 -28.57
CA GLY A 234 -15.99 2.27 -27.43
C GLY A 234 -15.01 3.23 -26.72
N PRO A 235 -14.19 2.73 -25.80
CA PRO A 235 -13.18 3.52 -25.10
C PRO A 235 -12.04 3.92 -26.05
N GLY A 236 -11.37 5.04 -25.74
CA GLY A 236 -10.06 5.33 -26.31
C GLY A 236 -9.05 4.27 -25.92
N SER A 237 -8.02 4.03 -26.71
CA SER A 237 -6.96 3.10 -26.33
C SER A 237 -5.62 3.46 -26.93
N PHE A 238 -4.54 3.03 -26.22
CA PHE A 238 -3.17 3.02 -26.67
C PHE A 238 -2.71 1.56 -26.76
N ALA A 239 -2.26 1.12 -27.94
CA ALA A 239 -1.74 -0.22 -28.15
C ALA A 239 -0.24 -0.28 -27.83
N THR A 240 0.17 -1.26 -27.04
CA THR A 240 1.58 -1.63 -26.85
C THR A 240 2.02 -2.63 -27.94
N ALA A 241 3.29 -2.99 -27.96
CA ALA A 241 3.74 -4.07 -28.82
C ALA A 241 3.05 -5.40 -28.46
N PRO A 242 2.69 -6.25 -29.43
CA PRO A 242 2.05 -7.53 -29.14
C PRO A 242 2.90 -8.40 -28.20
N GLY A 243 2.27 -8.95 -27.15
CA GLY A 243 2.95 -9.75 -26.13
C GLY A 243 3.63 -8.94 -25.02
N SER A 244 3.36 -7.64 -24.91
CA SER A 244 3.95 -6.77 -23.86
C SER A 244 3.34 -7.02 -22.48
N GLY A 245 2.04 -7.20 -22.37
CA GLY A 245 1.32 -7.36 -21.10
C GLY A 245 1.37 -6.12 -20.22
N PRO A 246 0.64 -5.03 -20.56
CA PRO A 246 0.54 -3.83 -19.74
C PRO A 246 0.12 -4.16 -18.29
N ARG A 247 0.89 -3.67 -17.30
CA ARG A 247 0.68 -4.08 -15.91
C ARG A 247 0.44 -2.92 -14.95
N ARG A 248 1.30 -1.90 -14.96
CA ARG A 248 1.26 -0.77 -14.02
C ARG A 248 1.37 0.55 -14.75
N LEU A 249 0.60 1.53 -14.30
CA LEU A 249 0.60 2.90 -14.78
C LEU A 249 0.86 3.85 -13.61
N VAL A 250 1.74 4.82 -13.80
CA VAL A 250 1.87 5.95 -12.87
C VAL A 250 1.95 7.26 -13.65
N PHE A 251 1.21 8.27 -13.19
CA PHE A 251 1.37 9.64 -13.71
C PHE A 251 2.56 10.31 -13.03
N ASP A 252 3.28 11.11 -13.76
CA ASP A 252 4.21 12.06 -13.18
C ASP A 252 3.43 13.17 -12.43
N PRO A 253 4.02 13.85 -11.45
CA PRO A 253 3.33 14.90 -10.69
C PRO A 253 2.83 16.07 -11.54
N SER A 254 3.40 16.32 -12.73
CA SER A 254 2.91 17.35 -13.66
C SER A 254 1.60 16.94 -14.35
N GLY A 255 1.24 15.66 -14.33
CA GLY A 255 0.09 15.11 -15.02
C GLY A 255 0.19 15.09 -16.53
N ARG A 256 1.38 15.27 -17.10
CA ARG A 256 1.62 15.29 -18.55
C ARG A 256 2.29 14.04 -19.08
N THR A 257 2.86 13.24 -18.19
CA THR A 257 3.58 12.02 -18.56
C THR A 257 2.99 10.84 -17.82
N VAL A 258 2.87 9.73 -18.51
CA VAL A 258 2.51 8.42 -17.96
C VAL A 258 3.68 7.48 -18.13
N HIS A 259 4.07 6.82 -17.07
CA HIS A 259 5.00 5.70 -17.11
C HIS A 259 4.19 4.40 -17.09
N LEU A 260 4.39 3.55 -18.09
CA LEU A 260 3.73 2.26 -18.25
C LEU A 260 4.77 1.15 -18.15
N LEU A 261 4.57 0.24 -17.18
CA LEU A 261 5.36 -0.98 -17.04
C LEU A 261 4.62 -2.16 -17.65
N ASN A 262 5.28 -2.84 -18.59
CA ASN A 262 4.79 -4.07 -19.20
C ASN A 262 5.40 -5.29 -18.50
N GLU A 263 4.57 -6.29 -18.17
CA GLU A 263 5.03 -7.48 -17.43
C GLU A 263 5.85 -8.41 -18.28
N LEU A 264 5.32 -8.80 -19.46
CA LEU A 264 5.85 -9.93 -20.25
C LEU A 264 7.17 -9.59 -20.94
N THR A 265 7.35 -8.36 -21.38
CA THR A 265 8.59 -7.88 -21.99
C THR A 265 9.52 -7.21 -21.00
N ALA A 266 9.03 -6.92 -19.79
CA ALA A 266 9.73 -6.12 -18.79
C ALA A 266 10.19 -4.75 -19.30
N ASP A 267 9.38 -4.14 -20.14
CA ASP A 267 9.63 -2.82 -20.69
C ASP A 267 8.96 -1.73 -19.86
N LEU A 268 9.62 -0.58 -19.76
CA LEU A 268 9.11 0.66 -19.21
C LEU A 268 8.93 1.67 -20.34
N GLN A 269 7.70 2.10 -20.59
CA GLN A 269 7.37 3.11 -21.59
C GLN A 269 7.14 4.47 -20.94
N VAL A 270 7.66 5.52 -21.54
CA VAL A 270 7.33 6.92 -21.24
C VAL A 270 6.37 7.41 -22.31
N LEU A 271 5.19 7.86 -21.89
CA LEU A 271 4.11 8.29 -22.77
C LEU A 271 3.72 9.73 -22.43
N ASP A 272 3.53 10.58 -23.43
CA ASP A 272 2.89 11.88 -23.24
C ASP A 272 1.38 11.68 -23.05
N TRP A 273 0.79 12.42 -22.12
CA TRP A 273 -0.64 12.43 -21.84
C TRP A 273 -1.25 13.77 -22.24
N ASP A 274 -2.21 13.75 -23.16
CA ASP A 274 -3.06 14.91 -23.46
C ASP A 274 -4.39 14.81 -22.67
N ALA A 275 -4.45 15.48 -21.52
CA ALA A 275 -5.66 15.52 -20.69
C ALA A 275 -6.85 16.23 -21.36
N ARG A 276 -6.67 16.94 -22.46
CA ARG A 276 -7.77 17.57 -23.22
C ARG A 276 -8.50 16.54 -24.08
N THR A 277 -7.78 15.63 -24.69
CA THR A 277 -8.32 14.61 -25.60
C THR A 277 -8.34 13.20 -25.02
N GLY A 278 -7.64 12.96 -23.90
CA GLY A 278 -7.50 11.62 -23.31
C GLY A 278 -6.69 10.70 -24.22
N THR A 279 -5.56 11.17 -24.75
CA THR A 279 -4.72 10.40 -25.66
C THR A 279 -3.29 10.21 -25.12
N LEU A 280 -2.72 9.05 -25.39
CA LEU A 280 -1.35 8.67 -25.07
C LEU A 280 -0.50 8.67 -26.35
N THR A 281 0.72 9.25 -26.26
CA THR A 281 1.69 9.26 -27.37
C THR A 281 3.02 8.73 -26.87
N PRO A 282 3.64 7.70 -27.53
CA PRO A 282 4.89 7.11 -27.05
C PRO A 282 6.07 8.07 -27.28
N ARG A 283 6.97 8.11 -26.28
CA ARG A 283 8.19 8.95 -26.32
C ARG A 283 9.46 8.13 -26.15
N GLN A 284 9.46 7.16 -25.24
CA GLN A 284 10.63 6.38 -24.91
C GLN A 284 10.24 4.97 -24.51
N LEU A 285 11.10 4.00 -24.87
CA LEU A 285 11.01 2.62 -24.45
C LEU A 285 12.35 2.25 -23.81
N LEU A 286 12.29 1.71 -22.58
CA LEU A 286 13.43 1.23 -21.79
C LEU A 286 13.17 -0.22 -21.38
N THR A 287 14.21 -0.93 -20.97
CA THR A 287 14.04 -2.27 -20.38
C THR A 287 14.39 -2.27 -18.91
N THR A 288 13.68 -3.07 -18.13
CA THR A 288 14.03 -3.37 -16.74
C THR A 288 14.83 -4.66 -16.59
N ASN A 289 15.07 -5.39 -17.70
CA ASN A 289 15.96 -6.55 -17.70
C ASN A 289 17.42 -6.14 -17.56
N ALA A 290 18.20 -6.91 -16.82
CA ALA A 290 19.64 -6.70 -16.77
C ALA A 290 20.30 -6.91 -18.15
N PRO A 291 21.40 -6.22 -18.46
CA PRO A 291 22.13 -6.46 -19.70
C PRO A 291 22.51 -7.94 -19.85
N GLY A 292 22.17 -8.54 -21.00
CA GLY A 292 22.43 -9.96 -21.26
C GLY A 292 21.50 -10.95 -20.53
N HIS A 293 20.40 -10.49 -19.94
CA HIS A 293 19.40 -11.38 -19.34
C HIS A 293 18.81 -12.32 -20.39
N THR A 294 18.84 -13.63 -20.10
CA THR A 294 18.32 -14.70 -20.99
C THR A 294 17.24 -15.53 -20.35
N GLY A 295 16.85 -15.22 -19.11
CA GLY A 295 15.83 -15.93 -18.36
C GLY A 295 14.40 -15.46 -18.69
N THR A 296 13.47 -15.84 -17.84
CA THR A 296 12.08 -15.38 -17.90
C THR A 296 12.02 -13.87 -17.66
N THR A 297 11.37 -13.15 -18.55
CA THR A 297 11.09 -11.72 -18.36
C THR A 297 9.80 -11.52 -17.58
N SER A 298 9.82 -10.73 -16.52
CA SER A 298 8.63 -10.51 -15.70
C SER A 298 8.79 -9.28 -14.82
N ALA A 299 8.43 -8.09 -15.31
CA ALA A 299 8.34 -6.91 -14.46
C ALA A 299 7.08 -6.93 -13.59
N ALA A 300 7.08 -6.18 -12.47
CA ALA A 300 5.96 -6.24 -11.54
C ALA A 300 5.47 -4.87 -11.07
N GLU A 301 6.20 -4.16 -10.24
CA GLU A 301 5.73 -2.92 -9.60
C GLU A 301 6.43 -1.70 -10.20
N LEU A 302 5.71 -0.59 -10.17
CA LEU A 302 6.18 0.71 -10.65
C LEU A 302 5.72 1.81 -9.70
N ALA A 303 6.65 2.68 -9.30
CA ALA A 303 6.32 3.88 -8.53
C ALA A 303 7.19 5.06 -8.98
N ILE A 304 6.72 6.26 -8.67
CA ILE A 304 7.44 7.51 -8.90
C ILE A 304 7.65 8.24 -7.56
N SER A 305 8.79 8.90 -7.41
CA SER A 305 9.03 9.77 -6.26
C SER A 305 8.05 10.94 -6.26
N ARG A 306 7.71 11.47 -5.07
CA ARG A 306 6.73 12.56 -4.92
C ARG A 306 7.08 13.81 -5.73
N ASP A 307 8.35 14.05 -5.96
CA ASP A 307 8.86 15.19 -6.76
C ASP A 307 9.03 14.87 -8.26
N GLY A 308 8.69 13.65 -8.69
CA GLY A 308 8.75 13.22 -10.08
C GLY A 308 10.16 12.94 -10.63
N ARG A 309 11.20 13.09 -9.80
CA ARG A 309 12.59 12.98 -10.28
C ARG A 309 13.09 11.55 -10.43
N HIS A 310 12.46 10.59 -9.78
CA HIS A 310 12.90 9.20 -9.77
C HIS A 310 11.74 8.25 -10.01
N VAL A 311 11.96 7.28 -10.89
CA VAL A 311 11.02 6.19 -11.16
C VAL A 311 11.68 4.89 -10.72
N TYR A 312 10.90 4.05 -10.03
CA TYR A 312 11.34 2.77 -9.48
C TYR A 312 10.54 1.65 -10.14
N ALA A 313 11.22 0.59 -10.54
CA ALA A 313 10.58 -0.61 -11.08
C ALA A 313 11.16 -1.87 -10.42
N SER A 314 10.32 -2.90 -10.23
CA SER A 314 10.78 -4.23 -9.83
C SER A 314 10.69 -5.20 -10.99
N ASN A 315 11.69 -6.08 -11.08
CA ASN A 315 11.77 -7.14 -12.09
C ASN A 315 11.89 -8.49 -11.38
N ARG A 316 10.86 -9.34 -11.55
CA ARG A 316 10.79 -10.69 -10.96
C ARG A 316 11.67 -11.68 -11.74
N GLY A 317 11.96 -11.38 -13.01
CA GLY A 317 12.75 -12.26 -13.89
C GLY A 317 14.20 -12.38 -13.43
N ASP A 318 14.80 -11.28 -13.00
CA ASP A 318 16.19 -11.23 -12.52
C ASP A 318 16.33 -10.82 -11.04
N ASN A 319 15.21 -10.71 -10.31
CA ASN A 319 15.16 -10.36 -8.89
C ASN A 319 15.82 -9.02 -8.56
N THR A 320 15.58 -8.01 -9.40
CA THR A 320 16.19 -6.69 -9.25
C THR A 320 15.16 -5.58 -9.01
N LEU A 321 15.65 -4.50 -8.44
CA LEU A 321 15.03 -3.16 -8.47
C LEU A 321 15.84 -2.29 -9.43
N VAL A 322 15.13 -1.50 -10.21
CA VAL A 322 15.72 -0.54 -11.15
C VAL A 322 15.27 0.86 -10.80
N VAL A 323 16.22 1.79 -10.71
CA VAL A 323 15.96 3.20 -10.44
C VAL A 323 16.29 3.98 -11.71
N PHE A 324 15.36 4.81 -12.15
CA PHE A 324 15.54 5.74 -13.26
C PHE A 324 15.49 7.16 -12.74
N THR A 325 16.30 8.03 -13.32
CA THR A 325 16.26 9.48 -13.10
C THR A 325 15.52 10.14 -14.26
N THR A 326 14.62 11.05 -13.95
CA THR A 326 13.88 11.86 -14.92
C THR A 326 14.68 13.11 -15.26
N ASP A 327 14.93 13.35 -16.55
CA ASP A 327 15.47 14.61 -17.02
C ASP A 327 14.41 15.72 -16.85
N PRO A 328 14.69 16.80 -16.12
CA PRO A 328 13.69 17.81 -15.78
C PRO A 328 13.22 18.65 -17.00
N HIS A 329 13.98 18.66 -18.09
CA HIS A 329 13.65 19.43 -19.28
C HIS A 329 12.87 18.61 -20.31
N THR A 330 13.26 17.35 -20.47
CA THR A 330 12.67 16.47 -21.47
C THR A 330 11.65 15.50 -20.90
N GLY A 331 11.68 15.20 -19.60
CA GLY A 331 10.87 14.16 -18.96
C GLY A 331 11.29 12.73 -19.32
N LEU A 332 12.40 12.57 -20.07
CA LEU A 332 12.93 11.26 -20.43
C LEU A 332 13.66 10.61 -19.24
N LEU A 333 13.68 9.30 -19.22
CA LEU A 333 14.29 8.50 -18.17
C LEU A 333 15.68 8.02 -18.58
N THR A 334 16.58 7.96 -17.60
CA THR A 334 17.88 7.29 -17.71
C THR A 334 18.04 6.34 -16.53
N GLU A 335 18.47 5.10 -16.77
CA GLU A 335 18.78 4.17 -15.67
C GLU A 335 19.93 4.74 -14.84
N ALA A 336 19.65 4.92 -13.54
CA ALA A 336 20.60 5.46 -12.56
C ALA A 336 21.19 4.36 -11.67
N GLN A 337 20.40 3.31 -11.41
CA GLN A 337 20.84 2.21 -10.55
C GLN A 337 20.06 0.93 -10.86
N ARG A 338 20.74 -0.20 -10.75
CA ARG A 338 20.15 -1.54 -10.70
C ARG A 338 20.80 -2.30 -9.54
N LEU A 339 19.97 -2.96 -8.73
CA LEU A 339 20.45 -3.70 -7.56
C LEU A 339 19.54 -4.89 -7.24
N PRO A 340 20.05 -5.92 -6.53
CA PRO A 340 19.23 -7.02 -6.06
C PRO A 340 18.09 -6.54 -5.14
N CYS A 341 16.93 -7.15 -5.24
CA CYS A 341 15.73 -6.83 -4.44
C CYS A 341 15.80 -7.29 -2.97
N GLY A 342 16.90 -7.95 -2.58
CA GLY A 342 17.08 -8.49 -1.22
C GLY A 342 16.40 -9.83 -0.96
N GLY A 343 15.73 -10.41 -1.96
CA GLY A 343 15.02 -11.67 -1.89
C GLY A 343 14.79 -12.27 -3.28
N ILE A 344 13.69 -13.00 -3.44
CA ILE A 344 13.31 -13.68 -4.68
C ILE A 344 11.87 -13.31 -5.02
N THR A 345 11.61 -12.99 -6.30
CA THR A 345 10.32 -12.60 -6.84
C THR A 345 9.77 -11.32 -6.17
N PRO A 346 10.36 -10.13 -6.44
CA PRO A 346 9.87 -8.85 -5.94
C PRO A 346 8.52 -8.51 -6.60
N TRP A 347 7.43 -9.04 -6.00
CA TRP A 347 6.08 -8.96 -6.56
C TRP A 347 5.51 -7.54 -6.51
N SER A 348 5.74 -6.87 -5.40
CA SER A 348 5.44 -5.44 -5.28
C SER A 348 6.44 -4.75 -4.37
N PHE A 349 6.39 -3.42 -4.38
CA PHE A 349 7.06 -2.60 -3.40
C PHE A 349 6.22 -1.35 -3.09
N SER A 350 6.48 -0.73 -1.95
CA SER A 350 5.82 0.52 -1.56
C SER A 350 6.83 1.56 -1.12
N LEU A 351 6.78 2.74 -1.73
CA LEU A 351 7.50 3.92 -1.24
C LEU A 351 6.80 4.47 0.00
N HIS A 352 7.55 4.66 1.06
CA HIS A 352 7.04 5.33 2.24
C HIS A 352 6.66 6.78 1.92
N PRO A 353 5.52 7.32 2.43
CA PRO A 353 5.09 8.70 2.15
C PRO A 353 6.13 9.77 2.48
N GLY A 354 7.00 9.52 3.47
CA GLY A 354 8.13 10.38 3.80
C GLY A 354 9.30 10.36 2.81
N GLY A 355 9.25 9.51 1.76
CA GLY A 355 10.22 9.48 0.67
C GLY A 355 11.61 8.95 1.00
N ARG A 356 11.84 8.45 2.23
CA ARG A 356 13.18 7.97 2.68
C ARG A 356 13.31 6.45 2.72
N TRP A 357 12.21 5.73 2.55
CA TRP A 357 12.16 4.29 2.70
C TRP A 357 11.36 3.64 1.57
N LEU A 358 11.76 2.44 1.21
CA LEU A 358 11.05 1.58 0.27
C LEU A 358 11.02 0.17 0.85
N PHE A 359 9.82 -0.43 0.85
CA PHE A 359 9.57 -1.80 1.33
C PHE A 359 9.34 -2.70 0.12
N VAL A 360 10.01 -3.84 0.06
CA VAL A 360 9.90 -4.79 -1.05
C VAL A 360 9.29 -6.09 -0.57
N ALA A 361 8.18 -6.49 -1.18
CA ALA A 361 7.54 -7.79 -0.97
C ALA A 361 8.17 -8.81 -1.92
N ASN A 362 9.02 -9.67 -1.37
CA ASN A 362 9.69 -10.75 -2.09
C ASN A 362 8.90 -12.04 -1.88
N GLU A 363 7.99 -12.35 -2.80
CA GLU A 363 6.98 -13.40 -2.66
C GLU A 363 7.60 -14.77 -2.43
N ALA A 364 8.51 -15.21 -3.30
CA ALA A 364 9.06 -16.57 -3.25
C ALA A 364 10.05 -16.78 -2.08
N SER A 365 10.67 -15.71 -1.56
CA SER A 365 11.52 -15.79 -0.35
C SER A 365 10.77 -15.52 0.94
N SER A 366 9.45 -15.19 0.88
CA SER A 366 8.61 -14.91 2.06
C SER A 366 9.19 -13.82 2.96
N THR A 367 9.69 -12.73 2.36
CA THR A 367 10.30 -11.62 3.09
C THR A 367 9.77 -10.26 2.62
N VAL A 368 9.64 -9.34 3.57
CA VAL A 368 9.54 -7.90 3.28
C VAL A 368 10.86 -7.27 3.67
N ASN A 369 11.57 -6.72 2.68
CA ASN A 369 12.89 -6.11 2.85
C ASN A 369 12.79 -4.59 2.85
N LEU A 370 13.66 -3.94 3.65
CA LEU A 370 13.72 -2.49 3.79
C LEU A 370 14.91 -1.92 3.03
N PHE A 371 14.64 -0.91 2.21
CA PHE A 371 15.65 -0.12 1.52
C PHE A 371 15.57 1.34 1.97
N GLN A 372 16.74 1.95 2.15
CA GLN A 372 16.83 3.39 2.31
C GLN A 372 16.87 4.07 0.95
N VAL A 373 16.10 5.14 0.79
CA VAL A 373 16.09 5.98 -0.41
C VAL A 373 16.92 7.23 -0.15
N ASN A 374 17.90 7.49 -1.00
CA ASN A 374 18.61 8.77 -1.00
C ASN A 374 17.72 9.84 -1.66
N PRO A 375 17.27 10.87 -0.96
CA PRO A 375 16.31 11.82 -1.49
C PRO A 375 16.88 12.70 -2.65
N GLY A 376 18.19 12.83 -2.75
CA GLY A 376 18.85 13.62 -3.79
C GLY A 376 19.02 12.85 -5.10
N SER A 377 19.51 11.60 -5.02
CA SER A 377 19.82 10.77 -6.19
C SER A 377 18.76 9.71 -6.51
N GLY A 378 17.80 9.49 -5.62
CA GLY A 378 16.83 8.39 -5.72
C GLY A 378 17.42 6.99 -5.47
N HIS A 379 18.73 6.88 -5.30
CA HIS A 379 19.41 5.60 -5.14
C HIS A 379 18.89 4.84 -3.92
N LEU A 380 18.78 3.54 -4.06
CA LEU A 380 18.38 2.60 -3.03
C LEU A 380 19.61 1.96 -2.38
N THR A 381 19.57 1.84 -1.06
CA THR A 381 20.56 1.07 -0.29
C THR A 381 19.81 0.01 0.51
N ASN A 382 20.15 -1.26 0.29
CA ASN A 382 19.62 -2.34 1.12
C ASN A 382 20.12 -2.17 2.54
N THR A 383 19.21 -2.06 3.52
CA THR A 383 19.58 -1.87 4.94
C THR A 383 19.99 -3.16 5.64
N GLY A 384 19.75 -4.31 5.02
CA GLY A 384 19.86 -5.62 5.66
C GLY A 384 18.68 -5.94 6.60
N THR A 385 17.77 -5.00 6.81
CA THR A 385 16.57 -5.23 7.64
C THR A 385 15.50 -5.94 6.82
N SER A 386 14.93 -7.02 7.35
CA SER A 386 13.80 -7.73 6.76
C SER A 386 12.91 -8.32 7.83
N VAL A 387 11.66 -8.61 7.48
CA VAL A 387 10.71 -9.38 8.29
C VAL A 387 10.14 -10.52 7.45
N THR A 388 9.85 -11.64 8.10
CA THR A 388 9.19 -12.78 7.43
C THR A 388 7.69 -12.54 7.37
N VAL A 389 7.15 -12.60 6.16
CA VAL A 389 5.72 -12.65 5.86
C VAL A 389 5.54 -13.73 4.80
N PRO A 390 4.69 -14.73 5.00
CA PRO A 390 4.51 -15.80 4.01
C PRO A 390 3.98 -15.24 2.68
N HIS A 391 4.64 -15.55 1.57
CA HIS A 391 4.25 -15.18 0.19
C HIS A 391 3.70 -13.75 0.06
N PRO A 392 4.45 -12.69 0.46
CA PRO A 392 3.95 -11.31 0.44
C PRO A 392 3.77 -10.84 -1.02
N ASP A 393 2.59 -10.32 -1.36
CA ASP A 393 2.25 -9.91 -2.72
C ASP A 393 2.01 -8.41 -2.88
N CYS A 394 1.62 -7.72 -1.81
CA CYS A 394 1.39 -6.28 -1.82
C CYS A 394 1.63 -5.66 -0.44
N ILE A 395 1.92 -4.35 -0.42
CA ILE A 395 2.20 -3.59 0.81
C ILE A 395 1.46 -2.26 0.75
N ALA A 396 0.65 -1.98 1.77
CA ALA A 396 0.08 -0.66 2.00
C ALA A 396 0.65 -0.02 3.27
N VAL A 397 1.01 1.25 3.21
CA VAL A 397 1.62 2.01 4.32
C VAL A 397 0.58 2.94 4.94
N ARG A 398 0.27 2.76 6.22
CA ARG A 398 -0.46 3.73 7.03
C ARG A 398 0.55 4.57 7.79
N SER A 399 0.78 5.80 7.34
CA SER A 399 1.60 6.77 8.06
C SER A 399 0.76 7.47 9.12
N LEU A 400 1.28 7.57 10.35
CA LEU A 400 0.59 8.08 11.53
C LEU A 400 1.12 9.44 11.96
#